data_260ee2184b7b2030a2eb14d5ca34816b
#
_entry.id   260ee2184b7b2030a2eb14d5ca34816b
#
_cell.length_a   1.000
_cell.length_b   1.000
_cell.length_c   1.000
_cell.angle_alpha   90.00
_cell.angle_beta   90.00
_cell.angle_gamma   90.00
#
_symmetry.space_group_name_H-M   'P 1'
#
loop_
_entity.id
_entity.type
_entity.pdbx_description
1 polymer ?
#
loop_
_entity_poly.entity_id
_entity_poly.type
_entity_poly.pdbx_seq_one_letter_code
_entity_poly.pdbx_strand_id
1 'polypeptide(L)'
;MTTDNEAGIFDAWPTTFEPPTRRIVEPPKSVHVNIALAIGRSGDGGFRDTTPLKVRAEGLAMDSIVEGTLYAWARTGTGDWLAQVSFSIPTGNKKGRLDLDRQWCPAAAITPIT
;
A
#
# COMPACT_ATOMS: atom_id res chain seq x y z
N MET A 1 22.95 12.81 -11.42
CA MET A 1 22.64 12.75 -10.39
C MET A 1 21.49 12.17 -10.26
N THR A 2 21.20 11.64 -9.45
CA THR A 2 20.16 11.05 -9.38
C THR A 2 19.31 11.66 -8.72
N THR A 3 18.49 12.00 -8.91
CA THR A 3 17.55 12.43 -8.21
C THR A 3 16.67 11.45 -8.00
N ASP A 4 16.94 10.26 -8.01
CA ASP A 4 16.08 9.36 -7.73
C ASP A 4 15.33 9.61 -6.55
N ASN A 5 14.09 9.61 -6.60
CA ASN A 5 13.27 9.77 -5.45
C ASN A 5 13.46 8.66 -4.48
N GLU A 6 13.75 7.48 -4.95
CA GLU A 6 13.98 6.36 -4.06
C GLU A 6 15.17 6.61 -3.18
N ALA A 7 16.21 7.25 -3.70
CA ALA A 7 17.34 7.53 -2.88
C ALA A 7 17.02 8.59 -1.85
N GLY A 8 16.17 9.55 -2.18
CA GLY A 8 15.86 10.60 -1.26
C GLY A 8 14.84 10.24 -0.20
N ILE A 9 14.11 9.13 -0.37
CA ILE A 9 13.12 8.74 0.59
C ILE A 9 13.69 8.64 1.98
N PHE A 10 14.89 8.13 2.13
CA PHE A 10 15.45 7.88 3.43
C PHE A 10 16.54 8.87 3.84
N ASP A 11 16.64 10.00 3.18
CA ASP A 11 17.69 10.95 3.48
C ASP A 11 17.62 11.47 4.91
N ALA A 12 16.44 11.59 5.46
CA ALA A 12 16.27 12.09 6.81
C ALA A 12 16.27 10.98 7.86
N TRP A 13 16.63 9.78 7.50
CA TRP A 13 16.52 8.64 8.41
C TRP A 13 17.83 7.85 8.42
N PRO A 14 18.81 8.26 9.20
CA PRO A 14 20.05 7.51 9.29
C PRO A 14 19.85 6.22 10.07
N THR A 15 20.67 5.23 9.80
CA THR A 15 20.63 4.00 10.56
C THR A 15 22.02 3.47 10.68
N THR A 16 22.35 2.86 11.83
CA THR A 16 23.65 2.26 12.04
C THR A 16 23.53 0.78 12.30
N PHE A 17 22.28 0.23 12.25
CA PHE A 17 22.13 -1.18 12.54
C PHE A 17 22.30 -2.03 11.31
N GLU A 18 22.70 -3.27 11.54
CA GLU A 18 22.75 -4.31 10.51
C GLU A 18 21.93 -5.47 11.01
N PRO A 19 20.93 -5.94 10.29
CA PRO A 19 20.58 -5.42 8.94
C PRO A 19 19.88 -4.08 9.04
N PRO A 20 19.89 -3.32 7.96
CA PRO A 20 19.30 -1.97 7.99
C PRO A 20 17.81 -2.00 8.22
N THR A 21 17.30 -0.92 8.80
CA THR A 21 15.86 -0.79 9.05
C THR A 21 15.14 -0.18 7.86
N ARG A 22 15.80 0.04 6.76
CA ARG A 22 15.18 0.57 5.55
C ARG A 22 15.83 -0.06 4.34
N ARG A 23 15.07 -0.19 3.27
CA ARG A 23 15.59 -0.85 2.10
C ARG A 23 14.86 -0.35 0.86
N ILE A 24 15.60 -0.05 -0.19
CA ILE A 24 15.03 0.34 -1.46
C ILE A 24 14.97 -0.90 -2.34
N VAL A 25 13.83 -1.11 -3.00
CA VAL A 25 13.66 -2.25 -3.89
C VAL A 25 13.99 -1.78 -5.29
N GLU A 26 15.09 -2.30 -5.83
CA GLU A 26 15.54 -1.92 -7.16
C GLU A 26 15.86 -3.12 -7.97
N PRO A 27 15.23 -3.28 -9.11
CA PRO A 27 14.16 -2.40 -9.62
C PRO A 27 12.86 -2.63 -8.87
N PRO A 28 11.91 -1.72 -8.97
CA PRO A 28 10.62 -1.90 -8.32
C PRO A 28 9.95 -3.20 -8.76
N LYS A 29 9.20 -3.83 -7.87
CA LYS A 29 8.62 -5.13 -8.14
C LYS A 29 7.11 -5.10 -8.17
N SER A 30 6.53 -5.95 -8.99
CA SER A 30 5.09 -6.12 -9.01
C SER A 30 4.65 -6.98 -7.83
N VAL A 31 3.61 -6.56 -7.15
CA VAL A 31 3.08 -7.29 -6.00
C VAL A 31 1.56 -7.25 -6.03
N HIS A 32 0.92 -8.10 -5.22
CA HIS A 32 -0.51 -8.01 -5.01
C HIS A 32 -0.73 -7.22 -3.73
N VAL A 33 -1.71 -6.33 -3.71
CA VAL A 33 -2.01 -5.49 -2.56
C VAL A 33 -3.42 -5.80 -2.09
N ASN A 34 -3.55 -6.22 -0.83
CA ASN A 34 -4.85 -6.43 -0.21
C ASN A 34 -5.28 -5.07 0.33
N ILE A 35 -6.23 -4.43 -0.32
CA ILE A 35 -6.61 -3.06 -0.02
C ILE A 35 -7.11 -2.90 1.42
N ALA A 36 -7.90 -3.84 1.90
CA ALA A 36 -8.42 -3.74 3.26
C ALA A 36 -7.30 -3.70 4.29
N LEU A 37 -6.23 -4.46 4.06
CA LEU A 37 -5.10 -4.47 4.97
C LEU A 37 -4.19 -3.27 4.75
N ALA A 38 -4.12 -2.78 3.51
CA ALA A 38 -3.24 -1.66 3.19
C ALA A 38 -3.77 -0.34 3.75
N ILE A 39 -5.07 -0.10 3.62
CA ILE A 39 -5.66 1.16 4.05
C ILE A 39 -6.33 1.00 5.41
N GLY A 40 -6.74 -0.18 5.73
CA GLY A 40 -7.45 -0.43 6.97
C GLY A 40 -8.93 -0.17 6.83
N ARG A 41 -9.66 -0.39 7.89
CA ARG A 41 -11.08 -0.16 7.90
C ARG A 41 -11.37 0.93 8.88
N SER A 42 -12.36 1.72 8.58
CA SER A 42 -12.75 2.75 9.50
C SER A 42 -13.94 2.28 10.30
N GLY A 43 -14.18 2.92 11.40
CA GLY A 43 -15.32 2.64 12.22
C GLY A 43 -15.25 1.30 12.87
N ASP A 44 -16.38 0.74 13.21
CA ASP A 44 -16.42 -0.52 13.87
C ASP A 44 -16.30 -1.63 12.91
N GLY A 45 -16.07 -1.36 11.66
CA GLY A 45 -15.86 -2.39 10.68
C GLY A 45 -17.06 -3.17 10.31
N GLY A 46 -18.19 -2.80 10.74
CA GLY A 46 -19.37 -3.56 10.41
C GLY A 46 -19.84 -3.32 9.01
N PHE A 47 -20.40 -4.36 8.40
CA PHE A 47 -21.02 -4.21 7.14
C PHE A 47 -22.31 -3.46 7.32
N ARG A 48 -22.62 -2.53 6.43
CA ARG A 48 -23.82 -1.78 6.58
C ARG A 48 -24.79 -2.16 5.53
N ASP A 49 -25.81 -2.91 5.93
CA ASP A 49 -26.85 -3.31 5.00
C ASP A 49 -27.57 -2.13 4.46
N THR A 50 -27.55 -1.00 5.15
CA THR A 50 -28.30 0.14 4.71
C THR A 50 -27.58 0.99 3.70
N THR A 51 -26.38 0.61 3.29
CA THR A 51 -25.65 1.39 2.29
C THR A 51 -26.40 1.34 0.97
N PRO A 52 -26.77 2.50 0.39
CA PRO A 52 -27.49 2.49 -0.87
C PRO A 52 -26.71 1.81 -1.98
N LEU A 53 -27.44 1.15 -2.89
CA LEU A 53 -26.80 0.44 -3.97
C LEU A 53 -25.94 1.34 -4.83
N LYS A 54 -26.35 2.57 -5.03
CA LYS A 54 -25.54 3.49 -5.83
C LYS A 54 -24.20 3.77 -5.17
N VAL A 55 -24.17 3.92 -3.86
CA VAL A 55 -22.93 4.13 -3.14
C VAL A 55 -22.09 2.88 -3.20
N ARG A 56 -22.69 1.69 -3.11
CA ARG A 56 -21.91 0.47 -3.22
C ARG A 56 -21.29 0.34 -4.60
N ALA A 57 -22.00 0.75 -5.65
CA ALA A 57 -21.50 0.61 -7.01
C ALA A 57 -20.43 1.64 -7.31
N GLU A 58 -20.60 2.88 -6.84
CA GLU A 58 -19.68 3.96 -7.17
C GLU A 58 -18.64 4.20 -6.09
N GLY A 59 -18.76 3.59 -4.94
CA GLY A 59 -17.76 3.71 -3.88
C GLY A 59 -16.60 2.79 -4.12
N LEU A 60 -15.54 2.99 -3.34
CA LEU A 60 -14.31 2.21 -3.49
C LEU A 60 -14.49 0.78 -3.00
N ALA A 61 -13.98 -0.17 -3.76
CA ALA A 61 -14.10 -1.59 -3.42
C ALA A 61 -12.97 -1.96 -2.46
N MET A 62 -13.17 -1.71 -1.19
CA MET A 62 -12.13 -1.87 -0.18
C MET A 62 -11.77 -3.32 0.12
N ASP A 63 -12.56 -4.27 -0.37
CA ASP A 63 -12.26 -5.68 -0.17
C ASP A 63 -11.53 -6.30 -1.36
N SER A 64 -11.00 -5.48 -2.26
CA SER A 64 -10.31 -5.98 -3.45
C SER A 64 -8.86 -6.29 -3.20
N ILE A 65 -8.31 -7.18 -4.00
CA ILE A 65 -6.88 -7.42 -4.06
C ILE A 65 -6.45 -7.00 -5.45
N VAL A 66 -5.51 -6.09 -5.55
CA VAL A 66 -5.09 -5.53 -6.83
C VAL A 66 -3.60 -5.65 -7.01
N GLU A 67 -3.15 -5.46 -8.25
CA GLU A 67 -1.73 -5.46 -8.52
C GLU A 67 -1.17 -4.08 -8.23
N GLY A 68 0.02 -4.03 -7.71
CA GLY A 68 0.68 -2.76 -7.44
C GLY A 68 2.17 -2.88 -7.64
N THR A 69 2.90 -1.80 -7.38
CA THR A 69 4.35 -1.74 -7.55
C THR A 69 5.00 -1.41 -6.22
N LEU A 70 5.95 -2.22 -5.82
CA LEU A 70 6.65 -2.07 -4.54
C LEU A 70 7.97 -1.34 -4.76
N TYR A 71 8.22 -0.29 -3.99
CA TYR A 71 9.42 0.54 -4.14
C TYR A 71 10.38 0.44 -2.96
N ALA A 72 9.90 0.23 -1.78
CA ALA A 72 10.79 0.27 -0.61
C ALA A 72 10.16 -0.39 0.60
N TRP A 73 10.98 -0.70 1.58
CA TRP A 73 10.56 -1.25 2.86
C TRP A 73 11.12 -0.38 3.97
N ALA A 74 10.35 -0.24 5.03
CA ALA A 74 10.78 0.50 6.21
C ALA A 74 10.37 -0.28 7.45
N ARG A 75 11.27 -0.41 8.44
CA ARG A 75 10.97 -1.18 9.63
C ARG A 75 10.51 -0.24 10.72
N THR A 76 9.49 -0.63 11.46
CA THR A 76 8.98 0.19 12.54
C THR A 76 9.74 -0.10 13.81
N GLY A 77 9.58 0.76 14.80
CA GLY A 77 10.23 0.56 16.09
C GLY A 77 9.72 -0.65 16.85
N THR A 78 8.57 -1.20 16.45
CA THR A 78 8.06 -2.42 17.07
C THR A 78 8.48 -3.66 16.28
N GLY A 79 9.30 -3.52 15.26
CA GLY A 79 9.82 -4.67 14.53
C GLY A 79 9.04 -5.05 13.29
N ASP A 80 7.93 -4.39 13.02
CA ASP A 80 7.14 -4.70 11.84
C ASP A 80 7.71 -4.01 10.62
N TRP A 81 7.25 -4.41 9.45
CA TRP A 81 7.70 -3.78 8.21
C TRP A 81 6.56 -3.07 7.51
N LEU A 82 6.87 -1.92 6.93
CA LEU A 82 5.97 -1.18 6.06
C LEU A 82 6.51 -1.25 4.64
N ALA A 83 5.61 -1.33 3.68
CA ALA A 83 5.98 -1.37 2.26
C ALA A 83 5.50 -0.10 1.59
N GLN A 84 6.33 0.47 0.72
CA GLN A 84 5.91 1.63 -0.06
C GLN A 84 5.44 1.11 -1.41
N VAL A 85 4.17 1.27 -1.73
CA VAL A 85 3.60 0.72 -2.96
C VAL A 85 2.69 1.71 -3.64
N SER A 86 2.59 1.58 -4.95
CA SER A 86 1.61 2.33 -5.74
C SER A 86 0.57 1.33 -6.20
N PHE A 87 -0.69 1.69 -6.08
CA PHE A 87 -1.79 0.83 -6.54
C PHE A 87 -3.04 1.67 -6.70
N SER A 88 -4.07 1.11 -7.30
CA SER A 88 -5.32 1.81 -7.51
C SER A 88 -6.46 1.03 -6.88
N ILE A 89 -7.40 1.72 -6.27
CA ILE A 89 -8.58 1.10 -5.68
C ILE A 89 -9.72 1.30 -6.66
N PRO A 90 -10.30 0.22 -7.20
CA PRO A 90 -11.40 0.36 -8.15
C PRO A 90 -12.69 0.66 -7.41
N THR A 91 -13.66 1.23 -8.11
CA THR A 91 -15.00 1.35 -7.55
C THR A 91 -15.69 0.00 -7.68
N GLY A 92 -16.80 -0.18 -6.98
CA GLY A 92 -17.53 -1.44 -7.01
C GLY A 92 -18.01 -1.80 -8.41
N ASN A 93 -18.37 -0.82 -9.23
CA ASN A 93 -18.81 -1.09 -10.59
C ASN A 93 -17.65 -1.09 -11.58
N LYS A 94 -16.43 -0.87 -11.10
CA LYS A 94 -15.21 -0.88 -11.92
C LYS A 94 -15.15 0.18 -13.01
N LYS A 95 -15.98 1.20 -12.89
CA LYS A 95 -15.96 2.28 -13.87
C LYS A 95 -15.02 3.41 -13.45
N GLY A 96 -14.57 3.42 -12.22
CA GLY A 96 -13.65 4.44 -11.73
C GLY A 96 -12.61 3.84 -10.81
N ARG A 97 -11.67 4.65 -10.37
CA ARG A 97 -10.64 4.19 -9.44
C ARG A 97 -9.99 5.37 -8.75
N LEU A 98 -9.39 5.11 -7.61
CA LEU A 98 -8.58 6.07 -6.90
C LEU A 98 -7.15 5.60 -6.97
N ASP A 99 -6.26 6.42 -7.53
CA ASP A 99 -4.86 6.05 -7.66
C ASP A 99 -4.09 6.52 -6.45
N LEU A 100 -3.31 5.63 -5.84
CA LEU A 100 -2.46 5.95 -4.70
C LEU A 100 -1.02 5.75 -5.12
N ASP A 101 -0.22 6.81 -5.00
CA ASP A 101 1.15 6.74 -5.45
C ASP A 101 2.06 6.69 -4.24
N ARG A 102 2.89 5.68 -4.16
CA ARG A 102 3.90 5.51 -3.11
C ARG A 102 3.31 5.61 -1.71
N GLN A 103 2.27 4.83 -1.50
CA GLN A 103 1.60 4.75 -0.22
C GLN A 103 2.30 3.75 0.69
N TRP A 104 2.55 4.13 1.95
CA TRP A 104 3.11 3.19 2.92
C TRP A 104 2.01 2.36 3.53
N CYS A 105 2.19 1.05 3.57
CA CYS A 105 1.20 0.15 4.12
C CYS A 105 1.86 -1.03 4.83
N PRO A 106 1.14 -1.71 5.72
CA PRO A 106 1.72 -2.84 6.45
C PRO A 106 2.16 -3.95 5.52
N ALA A 107 3.23 -4.63 5.87
CA ALA A 107 3.75 -5.73 5.07
C ALA A 107 2.71 -6.82 4.86
N ALA A 108 1.81 -7.01 5.81
CA ALA A 108 0.77 -8.03 5.70
C ALA A 108 -0.15 -7.79 4.51
N ALA A 109 -0.21 -6.56 3.99
CA ALA A 109 -1.06 -6.25 2.85
C ALA A 109 -0.43 -6.64 1.52
N ILE A 110 0.84 -7.04 1.52
CA ILE A 110 1.61 -7.22 0.29
C ILE A 110 1.96 -8.69 0.11
N THR A 111 1.69 -9.21 -1.09
CA THR A 111 2.06 -10.58 -1.45
C THR A 111 2.85 -10.54 -2.74
N PRO A 112 3.97 -11.21 -2.81
CA PRO A 112 4.73 -11.21 -4.06
C PRO A 112 3.97 -11.90 -5.18
N ILE A 113 4.21 -11.44 -6.40
CA ILE A 113 3.68 -12.10 -7.57
C ILE A 113 4.79 -12.97 -8.09
N THR A 114 4.58 -14.25 -8.19
CA THR A 114 5.63 -15.16 -8.66
C THR A 114 5.34 -15.68 -10.03
#